data_076f4f53d18201daa1112509207451ec
#
_entry.id   076f4f53d18201daa1112509207451ec
#
_cell.length_a   1.000
_cell.length_b   1.000
_cell.length_c   1.000
_cell.angle_alpha   90.00
_cell.angle_beta   90.00
_cell.angle_gamma   90.00
#
_symmetry.space_group_name_H-M   'P 1'
#
loop_
_entity.id
_entity.type
_entity.pdbx_description
1 polymer ?
#
loop_
_entity_poly.entity_id
_entity_poly.type
_entity_poly.pdbx_seq_one_letter_code
_entity_poly.pdbx_strand_id
1 'polypeptide(L)'
;FVNNNINPGIISNTVNHTDILPTLCGILNINLNHKVNGRNLLPLIQGNNIKENPIYLRTRPYIDSKLDKRDSVGIRTSNYKYFRSIHNPKDTVNLYDLKNDPHENNNIAETNKELVDKFEELLLEIQENDFSENNGENVEELTHDEIEYELKKMGYV
;
A
#
# COMPACT_ATOMS: atom_id res chain seq x y z
N PHE A 1 23.91 -1.27 3.75
CA PHE A 1 23.92 -2.64 4.31
C PHE A 1 24.85 -3.49 3.48
N VAL A 2 25.96 -3.91 4.05
CA VAL A 2 26.84 -4.92 3.41
C VAL A 2 26.53 -6.23 4.14
N ASN A 3 25.73 -7.08 3.52
CA ASN A 3 25.54 -8.44 3.95
C ASN A 3 26.24 -9.35 2.91
N ASN A 4 27.26 -10.06 3.31
CA ASN A 4 28.04 -10.92 2.41
C ASN A 4 27.22 -12.06 1.78
N ASN A 5 25.98 -12.25 2.21
CA ASN A 5 25.07 -13.28 1.70
C ASN A 5 24.06 -12.74 0.66
N ILE A 6 24.12 -11.45 0.30
CA ILE A 6 23.25 -10.84 -0.68
C ILE A 6 24.08 -10.39 -1.87
N ASN A 7 23.87 -11.01 -3.01
CA ASN A 7 24.50 -10.60 -4.26
C ASN A 7 23.85 -9.32 -4.80
N PRO A 8 24.64 -8.39 -5.34
CA PRO A 8 24.10 -7.24 -6.05
C PRO A 8 23.20 -7.68 -7.20
N GLY A 9 22.04 -7.03 -7.35
CA GLY A 9 21.08 -7.36 -8.41
C GLY A 9 20.02 -6.28 -8.56
N ILE A 10 19.25 -6.38 -9.64
CA ILE A 10 18.10 -5.53 -9.91
C ILE A 10 16.84 -6.37 -9.79
N ILE A 11 15.87 -5.90 -9.02
CA ILE A 11 14.55 -6.51 -8.84
C ILE A 11 13.54 -5.57 -9.46
N SER A 12 12.80 -6.05 -10.47
CA SER A 12 11.79 -5.27 -11.19
C SER A 12 10.36 -5.46 -10.65
N ASN A 13 10.20 -6.31 -9.64
CA ASN A 13 8.89 -6.56 -9.03
C ASN A 13 8.37 -5.32 -8.29
N THR A 14 7.07 -5.12 -8.34
CA THR A 14 6.42 -4.09 -7.52
C THR A 14 6.49 -4.46 -6.05
N VAL A 15 7.02 -3.53 -5.23
CA VAL A 15 7.20 -3.67 -3.78
C VAL A 15 6.59 -2.48 -3.05
N ASN A 16 6.21 -2.67 -1.78
CA ASN A 16 5.65 -1.64 -0.95
C ASN A 16 6.64 -1.25 0.16
N HIS A 17 6.56 -0.02 0.66
CA HIS A 17 7.36 0.41 1.81
C HIS A 17 7.06 -0.39 3.09
N THR A 18 5.85 -0.95 3.23
CA THR A 18 5.48 -1.86 4.32
C THR A 18 6.28 -3.17 4.30
N ASP A 19 6.85 -3.56 3.14
CA ASP A 19 7.66 -4.74 2.98
C ASP A 19 9.08 -4.58 3.62
N ILE A 20 9.49 -3.35 3.96
CA ILE A 20 10.84 -3.06 4.49
C ILE A 20 11.07 -3.78 5.82
N LEU A 21 10.18 -3.59 6.79
CA LEU A 21 10.33 -4.16 8.12
C LEU A 21 10.41 -5.70 8.11
N PRO A 22 9.45 -6.44 7.51
CA PRO A 22 9.53 -7.90 7.50
C PRO A 22 10.73 -8.42 6.69
N THR A 23 11.18 -7.68 5.68
CA THR A 23 12.39 -8.05 4.93
C THR A 23 13.64 -7.88 5.77
N LEU A 24 13.80 -6.79 6.51
CA LEU A 24 14.93 -6.61 7.42
C LEU A 24 14.93 -7.68 8.52
N CYS A 25 13.76 -7.97 9.10
CA CYS A 25 13.64 -9.06 10.08
C CYS A 25 14.05 -10.41 9.49
N GLY A 26 13.65 -10.71 8.24
CA GLY A 26 14.07 -11.91 7.53
C GLY A 26 15.60 -11.99 7.30
N ILE A 27 16.22 -10.88 6.91
CA ILE A 27 17.68 -10.79 6.71
C ILE A 27 18.43 -11.00 8.04
N LEU A 28 17.89 -10.46 9.13
CA LEU A 28 18.51 -10.54 10.47
C LEU A 28 18.11 -11.79 11.25
N ASN A 29 17.25 -12.64 10.68
CA ASN A 29 16.69 -13.83 11.33
C ASN A 29 15.95 -13.48 12.64
N ILE A 30 15.21 -12.35 12.64
CA ILE A 30 14.38 -11.90 13.75
C ILE A 30 12.93 -12.31 13.49
N ASN A 31 12.31 -12.99 14.44
CA ASN A 31 10.89 -13.32 14.37
C ASN A 31 10.03 -12.10 14.76
N LEU A 32 9.06 -11.78 13.90
CA LEU A 32 8.02 -10.81 14.23
C LEU A 32 6.95 -11.49 15.10
N ASN A 33 6.72 -10.94 16.28
CA ASN A 33 5.75 -11.49 17.24
C ASN A 33 4.30 -11.03 16.97
N HIS A 34 4.10 -10.21 15.94
CA HIS A 34 2.80 -9.68 15.52
C HIS A 34 2.67 -9.73 14.00
N LYS A 35 1.42 -9.72 13.53
CA LYS A 35 1.11 -9.65 12.10
C LYS A 35 1.49 -8.28 11.55
N VAL A 36 2.07 -8.25 10.36
CA VAL A 36 2.39 -7.03 9.60
C VAL A 36 1.81 -7.16 8.20
N ASN A 37 1.40 -6.03 7.62
CA ASN A 37 0.80 -6.01 6.28
C ASN A 37 1.84 -6.17 5.15
N GLY A 38 3.11 -6.00 5.46
CA GLY A 38 4.21 -6.17 4.51
C GLY A 38 4.65 -7.62 4.37
N ARG A 39 5.34 -7.90 3.26
CA ARG A 39 5.91 -9.22 2.93
C ARG A 39 7.41 -9.24 3.18
N ASN A 40 7.93 -10.39 3.58
CA ASN A 40 9.36 -10.63 3.56
C ASN A 40 9.83 -10.85 2.12
N LEU A 41 10.61 -9.91 1.58
CA LEU A 41 11.15 -9.97 0.21
C LEU A 41 12.48 -10.71 0.12
N LEU A 42 13.01 -11.28 1.22
CA LEU A 42 14.26 -12.01 1.20
C LEU A 42 14.30 -13.14 0.16
N PRO A 43 13.22 -13.94 -0.04
CA PRO A 43 13.21 -14.94 -1.10
C PRO A 43 13.37 -14.30 -2.49
N LEU A 44 12.77 -13.13 -2.75
CA LEU A 44 12.90 -12.40 -4.01
C LEU A 44 14.35 -11.91 -4.20
N ILE A 45 14.98 -11.39 -3.16
CA ILE A 45 16.38 -10.96 -3.15
C ILE A 45 17.33 -12.13 -3.45
N GLN A 46 16.94 -13.35 -3.04
CA GLN A 46 17.68 -14.58 -3.30
C GLN A 46 17.41 -15.19 -4.68
N GLY A 47 16.61 -14.51 -5.53
CA GLY A 47 16.30 -14.96 -6.89
C GLY A 47 15.11 -15.91 -7.01
N ASN A 48 14.34 -16.11 -5.93
CA ASN A 48 13.11 -16.89 -5.95
C ASN A 48 11.92 -16.02 -6.37
N ASN A 49 10.94 -16.62 -7.04
CA ASN A 49 9.67 -15.93 -7.34
C ASN A 49 8.77 -15.90 -6.11
N ILE A 50 8.18 -14.73 -5.83
CA ILE A 50 7.10 -14.58 -4.86
C ILE A 50 5.85 -14.08 -5.58
N LYS A 51 4.67 -14.48 -5.08
CA LYS A 51 3.40 -13.99 -5.61
C LYS A 51 3.34 -12.47 -5.46
N GLU A 52 2.96 -11.79 -6.53
CA GLU A 52 2.69 -10.36 -6.47
C GLU A 52 1.46 -10.08 -5.60
N ASN A 53 1.56 -9.09 -4.74
CA ASN A 53 0.41 -8.54 -4.03
C ASN A 53 0.08 -7.18 -4.61
N PRO A 54 -1.19 -6.93 -4.94
CA PRO A 54 -1.66 -5.60 -5.31
C PRO A 54 -1.36 -4.59 -4.19
N ILE A 55 -0.91 -3.40 -4.57
CA ILE A 55 -0.63 -2.33 -3.62
C ILE A 55 -1.86 -1.44 -3.51
N TYR A 56 -2.42 -1.34 -2.31
CA TYR A 56 -3.47 -0.37 -2.03
C TYR A 56 -2.91 1.05 -2.04
N LEU A 57 -3.59 1.94 -2.74
CA LEU A 57 -3.25 3.34 -2.87
C LEU A 57 -4.36 4.19 -2.26
N ARG A 58 -4.00 5.14 -1.42
CA ARG A 58 -4.91 6.17 -0.93
C ARG A 58 -4.24 7.53 -1.00
N THR A 59 -4.90 8.48 -1.64
CA THR A 59 -4.48 9.87 -1.66
C THR A 59 -5.42 10.66 -0.75
N ARG A 60 -4.85 11.34 0.24
CA ARG A 60 -5.57 12.28 1.09
C ARG A 60 -4.87 13.62 0.94
N PRO A 61 -5.45 14.58 0.20
CA PRO A 61 -4.85 15.91 0.11
C PRO A 61 -4.78 16.52 1.51
N TYR A 62 -3.61 17.04 1.84
CA TYR A 62 -3.37 17.71 3.13
C TYR A 62 -3.96 19.12 3.08
N ILE A 63 -5.27 19.24 3.13
CA ILE A 63 -5.98 20.53 3.24
C ILE A 63 -7.18 20.35 4.16
N ASP A 64 -7.33 21.27 5.06
CA ASP A 64 -8.29 21.42 6.14
C ASP A 64 -9.76 21.61 5.67
N SER A 65 -10.16 21.02 4.57
CA SER A 65 -11.54 21.03 4.10
C SER A 65 -12.14 19.65 4.26
N LYS A 66 -13.21 19.57 5.03
CA LYS A 66 -13.98 18.35 5.36
C LYS A 66 -14.51 17.56 4.15
N LEU A 67 -14.26 18.00 2.93
CA LEU A 67 -14.73 17.42 1.67
C LEU A 67 -13.78 17.78 0.53
N ASP A 68 -12.55 17.26 0.55
CA ASP A 68 -11.73 17.38 -0.64
C ASP A 68 -12.16 16.34 -1.67
N LYS A 69 -12.78 16.82 -2.77
CA LYS A 69 -13.23 15.98 -3.90
C LYS A 69 -12.09 15.20 -4.59
N ARG A 70 -10.83 15.46 -4.20
CA ARG A 70 -9.64 14.82 -4.75
C ARG A 70 -9.22 13.55 -3.99
N ASP A 71 -9.90 13.21 -2.89
CA ASP A 71 -9.65 11.94 -2.18
C ASP A 71 -9.86 10.77 -3.14
N SER A 72 -8.83 9.98 -3.32
CA SER A 72 -8.85 8.84 -4.24
C SER A 72 -8.35 7.59 -3.55
N VAL A 73 -8.90 6.47 -3.96
CA VAL A 73 -8.45 5.13 -3.61
C VAL A 73 -8.19 4.34 -4.87
N GLY A 74 -7.29 3.38 -4.77
CA GLY A 74 -6.97 2.56 -5.93
C GLY A 74 -6.03 1.41 -5.62
N ILE A 75 -5.62 0.74 -6.68
CA ILE A 75 -4.74 -0.41 -6.65
C ILE A 75 -3.67 -0.24 -7.73
N ARG A 76 -2.45 -0.63 -7.36
CA ARG A 76 -1.35 -0.76 -8.30
C ARG A 76 -0.83 -2.20 -8.31
N THR A 77 -0.65 -2.72 -9.51
CA THR A 77 0.08 -3.96 -9.82
C THR A 77 1.29 -3.64 -10.69
N SER A 78 2.09 -4.62 -11.06
CA SER A 78 3.18 -4.45 -12.03
C SER A 78 2.70 -4.00 -13.40
N ASN A 79 1.49 -4.41 -13.81
CA ASN A 79 0.96 -4.16 -15.15
C ASN A 79 -0.05 -3.03 -15.21
N TYR A 80 -0.79 -2.76 -14.13
CA TYR A 80 -1.92 -1.84 -14.16
C TYR A 80 -1.94 -0.95 -12.92
N LYS A 81 -2.51 0.25 -13.12
CA LYS A 81 -2.87 1.14 -12.02
C LYS A 81 -4.32 1.54 -12.21
N TYR A 82 -5.13 1.23 -11.22
CA TYR A 82 -6.53 1.58 -11.12
C TYR A 82 -6.75 2.53 -9.95
N PHE A 83 -7.52 3.59 -10.16
CA PHE A 83 -7.96 4.44 -9.04
C PHE A 83 -9.23 5.22 -9.39
N ARG A 84 -9.96 5.58 -8.37
CA ARG A 84 -11.16 6.39 -8.45
C ARG A 84 -11.33 7.31 -7.25
N SER A 85 -12.20 8.33 -7.39
CA SER A 85 -12.58 9.16 -6.24
C SER A 85 -13.37 8.34 -5.21
N ILE A 86 -13.19 8.68 -3.93
CA ILE A 86 -14.00 8.14 -2.85
C ILE A 86 -15.42 8.73 -2.91
N HIS A 87 -15.54 10.02 -3.26
CA HIS A 87 -16.80 10.75 -3.22
C HIS A 87 -17.67 10.55 -4.46
N ASN A 88 -17.04 10.39 -5.64
CA ASN A 88 -17.71 10.18 -6.92
C ASN A 88 -17.11 8.96 -7.65
N PRO A 89 -17.33 7.74 -7.18
CA PRO A 89 -16.66 6.55 -7.70
C PRO A 89 -16.93 6.30 -9.19
N LYS A 90 -18.09 6.71 -9.71
CA LYS A 90 -18.49 6.45 -11.10
C LYS A 90 -17.98 7.50 -12.09
N ASP A 91 -17.71 8.71 -11.62
CA ASP A 91 -17.37 9.83 -12.50
C ASP A 91 -15.88 10.01 -12.73
N THR A 92 -15.04 9.33 -11.93
CA THR A 92 -13.60 9.58 -11.89
C THR A 92 -12.79 8.28 -11.94
N VAL A 93 -13.24 7.34 -12.73
CA VAL A 93 -12.55 6.06 -12.89
C VAL A 93 -11.35 6.20 -13.81
N ASN A 94 -10.19 5.74 -13.35
CA ASN A 94 -8.96 5.76 -14.09
C ASN A 94 -8.32 4.38 -14.09
N LEU A 95 -7.91 3.92 -15.27
CA LEU A 95 -7.20 2.67 -15.47
C LEU A 95 -6.06 2.87 -16.48
N TYR A 96 -4.85 2.52 -16.10
CA TYR A 96 -3.66 2.65 -16.94
C TYR A 96 -2.94 1.31 -17.09
N ASP A 97 -2.51 1.01 -18.31
CA ASP A 97 -1.64 -0.12 -18.63
C ASP A 97 -0.17 0.31 -18.47
N LEU A 98 0.41 0.08 -17.31
CA LEU A 98 1.77 0.54 -16.99
C LEU A 98 2.86 -0.16 -17.81
N LYS A 99 2.54 -1.31 -18.42
CA LYS A 99 3.47 -2.04 -19.26
C LYS A 99 3.66 -1.35 -20.62
N ASN A 100 2.57 -0.85 -21.20
CA ASN A 100 2.57 -0.22 -22.53
C ASN A 100 2.56 1.32 -22.44
N ASP A 101 2.09 1.87 -21.33
CA ASP A 101 2.03 3.30 -21.03
C ASP A 101 2.55 3.60 -19.61
N PRO A 102 3.87 3.53 -19.38
CA PRO A 102 4.47 3.76 -18.08
C PRO A 102 4.32 5.21 -17.57
N HIS A 103 3.93 6.14 -18.45
CA HIS A 103 3.71 7.55 -18.13
C HIS A 103 2.25 7.89 -17.85
N GLU A 104 1.34 6.91 -17.88
CA GLU A 104 -0.08 7.09 -17.54
C GLU A 104 -0.78 8.18 -18.39
N ASN A 105 -0.43 8.24 -19.71
CA ASN A 105 -0.99 9.24 -20.61
C ASN A 105 -2.37 8.87 -21.15
N ASN A 106 -2.71 7.58 -21.17
CA ASN A 106 -3.92 7.06 -21.78
C ASN A 106 -4.79 6.31 -20.78
N ASN A 107 -5.88 6.95 -20.33
CA ASN A 107 -6.88 6.28 -19.49
C ASN A 107 -7.72 5.32 -20.33
N ILE A 108 -7.58 4.01 -20.07
CA ILE A 108 -8.27 2.94 -20.79
C ILE A 108 -9.53 2.43 -20.09
N ALA A 109 -10.01 3.11 -19.05
CA ALA A 109 -11.15 2.66 -18.26
C ALA A 109 -12.44 2.50 -19.07
N GLU A 110 -12.72 3.42 -20.00
CA GLU A 110 -13.94 3.37 -20.82
C GLU A 110 -13.97 2.17 -21.77
N THR A 111 -12.80 1.75 -22.28
CA THR A 111 -12.67 0.66 -23.25
C THR A 111 -12.44 -0.71 -22.61
N ASN A 112 -12.14 -0.77 -21.29
CA ASN A 112 -11.80 -2.00 -20.57
C ASN A 112 -12.66 -2.18 -19.30
N LYS A 113 -13.98 -2.13 -19.46
CA LYS A 113 -14.93 -2.19 -18.32
C LYS A 113 -14.80 -3.45 -17.49
N GLU A 114 -14.60 -4.62 -18.12
CA GLU A 114 -14.40 -5.89 -17.39
C GLU A 114 -13.18 -5.84 -16.47
N LEU A 115 -12.13 -5.15 -16.89
CA LEU A 115 -10.92 -5.01 -16.08
C LEU A 115 -11.14 -3.99 -14.95
N VAL A 116 -11.90 -2.93 -15.20
CA VAL A 116 -12.33 -1.98 -14.17
C VAL A 116 -13.14 -2.70 -13.08
N ASP A 117 -14.12 -3.52 -13.47
CA ASP A 117 -14.95 -4.28 -12.53
C ASP A 117 -14.11 -5.21 -11.65
N LYS A 118 -13.14 -5.91 -12.23
CA LYS A 118 -12.20 -6.76 -11.47
C LYS A 118 -11.36 -5.99 -10.46
N PHE A 119 -10.87 -4.81 -10.85
CA PHE A 119 -10.09 -3.98 -9.92
C PHE A 119 -10.96 -3.34 -8.84
N GLU A 120 -12.22 -3.02 -9.15
CA GLU A 120 -13.16 -2.53 -8.16
C GLU A 120 -13.50 -3.62 -7.12
N GLU A 121 -13.78 -4.84 -7.56
CA GLU A 121 -14.00 -5.99 -6.68
C GLU A 121 -12.80 -6.23 -5.75
N LEU A 122 -11.59 -6.24 -6.31
CA LEU A 122 -10.36 -6.41 -5.54
C LEU A 122 -10.12 -5.25 -4.56
N LEU A 123 -10.45 -4.01 -4.94
CA LEU A 123 -10.36 -2.84 -4.07
C LEU A 123 -11.28 -2.96 -2.86
N LEU A 124 -12.52 -3.40 -3.09
CA LEU A 124 -13.51 -3.62 -2.03
C LEU A 124 -13.06 -4.74 -1.09
N GLU A 125 -12.56 -5.86 -1.63
CA GLU A 125 -12.03 -6.97 -0.83
C GLU A 125 -10.89 -6.51 0.10
N ILE A 126 -9.95 -5.70 -0.40
CA ILE A 126 -8.85 -5.18 0.41
C ILE A 126 -9.38 -4.25 1.50
N GLN A 127 -10.33 -3.37 1.19
CA GLN A 127 -10.91 -2.45 2.16
C GLN A 127 -11.67 -3.20 3.26
N GLU A 128 -12.46 -4.22 2.92
CA GLU A 128 -13.18 -5.03 3.91
C GLU A 128 -12.25 -5.79 4.85
N ASN A 129 -11.15 -6.33 4.33
CA ASN A 129 -10.15 -7.01 5.14
C ASN A 129 -9.43 -6.06 6.11
N ASP A 130 -9.09 -4.84 5.67
CA ASP A 130 -8.49 -3.81 6.55
C ASP A 130 -9.46 -3.39 7.66
N PHE A 131 -10.76 -3.24 7.37
CA PHE A 131 -11.76 -2.90 8.39
C PHE A 131 -11.99 -4.03 9.40
N SER A 132 -11.94 -5.28 8.99
CA SER A 132 -12.13 -6.42 9.89
C SER A 132 -10.94 -6.60 10.85
N GLU A 133 -9.73 -6.30 10.43
CA GLU A 133 -8.53 -6.39 11.27
C GLU A 133 -8.45 -5.24 12.31
N ASN A 134 -8.87 -4.04 11.95
CA ASN A 134 -8.86 -2.88 12.86
C ASN A 134 -9.97 -2.91 13.93
N ASN A 135 -11.03 -3.69 13.75
CA ASN A 135 -12.08 -3.85 14.77
C ASN A 135 -11.70 -4.85 15.88
N GLY A 136 -10.56 -5.52 15.80
CA GLY A 136 -10.08 -6.49 16.80
C GLY A 136 -9.15 -5.93 17.87
N GLU A 137 -8.51 -4.81 17.64
CA GLU A 137 -7.72 -4.10 18.63
C GLU A 137 -8.46 -2.84 19.03
N ASN A 138 -8.96 -2.80 20.28
CA ASN A 138 -9.26 -1.54 20.94
C ASN A 138 -7.93 -0.77 21.05
N VAL A 139 -7.60 -0.01 20.03
CA VAL A 139 -6.60 1.05 20.19
C VAL A 139 -7.30 2.06 21.09
N GLU A 140 -6.97 2.04 22.40
CA GLU A 140 -7.30 3.14 23.27
C GLU A 140 -6.74 4.39 22.61
N GLU A 141 -7.63 5.24 22.09
CA GLU A 141 -7.22 6.55 21.57
C GLU A 141 -6.56 7.28 22.74
N LEU A 142 -5.23 7.37 22.67
CA LEU A 142 -4.48 8.17 23.61
C LEU A 142 -5.04 9.60 23.60
N THR A 143 -5.37 10.11 24.74
CA THR A 143 -5.81 11.49 24.86
C THR A 143 -4.70 12.45 24.44
N HIS A 144 -5.06 13.67 24.09
CA HIS A 144 -4.08 14.68 23.69
C HIS A 144 -2.99 14.87 24.76
N ASP A 145 -3.37 14.79 26.04
CA ASP A 145 -2.47 14.96 27.18
C ASP A 145 -1.48 13.77 27.31
N GLU A 146 -1.93 12.55 27.03
CA GLU A 146 -1.07 11.36 27.02
C GLU A 146 -0.07 11.38 25.87
N ILE A 147 -0.49 11.83 24.69
CA ILE A 147 0.40 12.01 23.54
C ILE A 147 1.46 13.08 23.87
N GLU A 148 1.06 14.22 24.44
CA GLU A 148 1.97 15.30 24.82
C GLU A 148 2.96 14.84 25.90
N TYR A 149 2.52 14.04 26.86
CA TYR A 149 3.37 13.46 27.90
C TYR A 149 4.45 12.54 27.30
N GLU A 150 4.09 11.63 26.40
CA GLU A 150 5.05 10.73 25.74
C GLU A 150 6.00 11.49 24.82
N LEU A 151 5.54 12.51 24.11
CA LEU A 151 6.40 13.37 23.29
C LEU A 151 7.43 14.13 24.12
N LYS A 152 7.02 14.68 25.29
CA LYS A 152 7.95 15.32 26.25
C LYS A 152 9.01 14.35 26.76
N LYS A 153 8.62 13.13 27.11
CA LYS A 153 9.53 12.09 27.57
C LYS A 153 10.57 11.69 26.52
N MET A 154 10.20 11.75 25.24
CA MET A 154 11.09 11.50 24.11
C MET A 154 11.90 12.73 23.69
N GLY A 155 11.68 13.92 24.29
CA GLY A 155 12.42 15.14 24.02
C GLY A 155 11.97 15.92 22.78
N TYR A 156 10.73 15.73 22.32
CA TYR A 156 10.20 16.40 21.13
C TYR A 156 9.44 17.71 21.44
N VAL A 157 9.11 18.00 22.68
CA VAL A 157 8.41 19.23 23.13
C VAL A 157 8.97 19.72 24.44
#